data_cac8f3506961ee2b405509bd63af2776
#
_entry.id   cac8f3506961ee2b405509bd63af2776
#
_cell.length_a   1.000
_cell.length_b   1.000
_cell.length_c   1.000
_cell.angle_alpha   90.00
_cell.angle_beta   90.00
_cell.angle_gamma   90.00
#
_symmetry.space_group_name_H-M   'P 1'
#
loop_
_entity.id
_entity.type
_entity.pdbx_description
1 polymer ?
#
loop_
_entity_poly.entity_id
_entity_poly.type
_entity_poly.pdbx_seq_one_letter_code
_entity_poly.pdbx_strand_id
1 'polypeptide(L)'
;MPQQYMHDRNANVHKNAPLALLGPKWDQLLAEARSLSSAGQHAIAIIIAAAAGEWATEFVLERLMDAAKDHSKSVRDLVEMSERLLITWSFEGDRVRQAFHDLTGENPARQSWWEDWLWSRRQRHDIAHRGVLTADAAAAKKCIDVAALHIAYLREVVNRQAP
;
A
#
# COMPACT_ATOMS: atom_id res chain seq x y z
N MET A 1 22.50 7.65 30.52
CA MET A 1 21.11 7.18 30.64
C MET A 1 20.54 7.06 29.25
N PRO A 2 20.34 5.84 28.72
CA PRO A 2 19.69 5.71 27.40
C PRO A 2 18.18 5.85 27.58
N GLN A 3 17.58 6.75 26.80
CA GLN A 3 16.15 6.92 26.70
C GLN A 3 15.54 5.65 26.10
N GLN A 4 14.75 4.95 26.91
CA GLN A 4 13.78 3.97 26.46
C GLN A 4 12.73 4.70 25.61
N TYR A 5 12.85 4.60 24.29
CA TYR A 5 11.76 4.97 23.38
C TYR A 5 10.61 4.01 23.61
N MET A 6 9.55 4.55 24.19
CA MET A 6 8.25 3.91 24.34
C MET A 6 7.74 3.39 23.01
N HIS A 7 7.87 2.09 22.78
CA HIS A 7 7.07 1.33 21.83
C HIS A 7 5.85 0.73 22.52
N ASP A 8 5.05 1.58 23.17
CA ASP A 8 3.67 1.24 23.57
C ASP A 8 2.71 1.95 22.61
N ARG A 9 2.74 1.54 21.36
CA ARG A 9 1.71 1.90 20.39
C ARG A 9 0.68 0.79 20.34
N ASN A 10 -0.45 1.01 21.02
CA ASN A 10 -1.79 0.51 20.69
C ASN A 10 -1.89 -0.85 19.95
N ALA A 11 -1.07 -1.83 20.31
CA ALA A 11 -1.04 -3.15 19.68
C ALA A 11 -2.34 -3.96 19.91
N ASN A 12 -3.26 -3.48 20.73
CA ASN A 12 -4.46 -4.24 21.10
C ASN A 12 -5.79 -3.73 20.53
N VAL A 13 -5.84 -2.56 19.90
CA VAL A 13 -7.11 -1.99 19.42
C VAL A 13 -7.53 -2.54 18.07
N HIS A 14 -6.60 -3.13 17.29
CA HIS A 14 -6.88 -3.56 15.92
C HIS A 14 -7.06 -5.08 15.73
N LYS A 15 -6.74 -5.90 16.74
CA LYS A 15 -6.74 -7.38 16.60
C LYS A 15 -8.11 -8.00 16.33
N ASN A 16 -9.22 -7.30 16.61
CA ASN A 16 -10.58 -7.83 16.43
C ASN A 16 -11.48 -6.97 15.53
N ALA A 17 -10.94 -5.97 14.85
CA ALA A 17 -11.74 -5.21 13.91
C ALA A 17 -11.96 -6.03 12.64
N PRO A 18 -13.23 -6.18 12.16
CA PRO A 18 -13.51 -6.90 10.92
C PRO A 18 -12.68 -6.34 9.77
N LEU A 19 -12.24 -7.20 8.86
CA LEU A 19 -11.55 -6.81 7.62
C LEU A 19 -12.36 -5.80 6.78
N ALA A 20 -13.68 -5.73 7.00
CA ALA A 20 -14.59 -4.74 6.43
C ALA A 20 -14.25 -3.26 6.73
N LEU A 21 -13.29 -3.00 7.64
CA LEU A 21 -12.80 -1.65 7.95
C LEU A 21 -11.67 -1.15 7.01
N LEU A 22 -11.49 -1.76 5.85
CA LEU A 22 -10.78 -1.15 4.72
C LEU A 22 -11.61 0.03 4.18
N GLY A 23 -11.75 1.05 4.99
CA GLY A 23 -12.70 2.04 4.62
C GLY A 23 -12.14 3.44 4.47
N PRO A 24 -12.36 4.35 5.41
CA PRO A 24 -12.42 5.75 5.05
C PRO A 24 -11.06 6.40 4.74
N LYS A 25 -9.93 5.88 5.23
CA LYS A 25 -8.64 6.60 5.10
C LYS A 25 -8.09 6.63 3.69
N TRP A 26 -8.15 5.51 2.96
CA TRP A 26 -7.66 5.45 1.57
C TRP A 26 -8.54 6.25 0.63
N ASP A 27 -9.84 6.20 0.85
CA ASP A 27 -10.81 6.96 0.06
C ASP A 27 -10.66 8.45 0.32
N GLN A 28 -10.37 8.87 1.56
CA GLN A 28 -10.04 10.25 1.89
C GLN A 28 -8.76 10.72 1.18
N LEU A 29 -7.68 9.91 1.20
CA LEU A 29 -6.46 10.24 0.48
C LEU A 29 -6.67 10.31 -1.04
N LEU A 30 -7.46 9.40 -1.62
CA LEU A 30 -7.78 9.47 -3.04
C LEU A 30 -8.65 10.69 -3.37
N ALA A 31 -9.58 11.06 -2.50
CA ALA A 31 -10.38 12.28 -2.66
C ALA A 31 -9.50 13.54 -2.59
N GLU A 32 -8.55 13.57 -1.65
CA GLU A 32 -7.58 14.66 -1.52
C GLU A 32 -6.68 14.74 -2.76
N ALA A 33 -6.17 13.62 -3.26
CA ALA A 33 -5.39 13.59 -4.49
C ALA A 33 -6.16 14.15 -5.68
N ARG A 34 -7.46 13.83 -5.81
CA ARG A 34 -8.32 14.40 -6.85
C ARG A 34 -8.50 15.91 -6.68
N SER A 35 -8.72 16.39 -5.46
CA SER A 35 -8.84 17.80 -5.14
C SER A 35 -7.57 18.57 -5.51
N LEU A 36 -6.41 18.05 -5.10
CA LEU A 36 -5.10 18.64 -5.42
C LEU A 36 -4.85 18.67 -6.94
N SER A 37 -5.20 17.61 -7.66
CA SER A 37 -5.07 17.56 -9.12
C SER A 37 -5.97 18.60 -9.78
N SER A 38 -7.20 18.76 -9.30
CA SER A 38 -8.14 19.78 -9.80
C SER A 38 -7.67 21.22 -9.52
N ALA A 39 -6.90 21.40 -8.45
CA ALA A 39 -6.26 22.67 -8.10
C ALA A 39 -4.93 22.92 -8.84
N GLY A 40 -4.55 22.06 -9.81
CA GLY A 40 -3.31 22.17 -10.58
C GLY A 40 -2.06 21.68 -9.84
N GLN A 41 -2.21 21.10 -8.65
CA GLN A 41 -1.10 20.60 -7.82
C GLN A 41 -0.79 19.12 -8.17
N HIS A 42 -0.51 18.86 -9.44
CA HIS A 42 -0.43 17.50 -9.99
C HIS A 42 0.66 16.64 -9.35
N ALA A 43 1.84 17.21 -9.11
CA ALA A 43 2.94 16.47 -8.47
C ALA A 43 2.57 16.01 -7.04
N ILE A 44 1.92 16.90 -6.26
CA ILE A 44 1.48 16.56 -4.90
C ILE A 44 0.36 15.52 -4.95
N ALA A 45 -0.57 15.64 -5.90
CA ALA A 45 -1.63 14.67 -6.12
C ALA A 45 -1.08 13.25 -6.37
N ILE A 46 0.00 13.13 -7.17
CA ILE A 46 0.69 11.85 -7.42
C ILE A 46 1.27 11.27 -6.12
N ILE A 47 1.93 12.09 -5.30
CA ILE A 47 2.48 11.65 -4.01
C ILE A 47 1.37 11.11 -3.09
N ILE A 48 0.26 11.83 -2.97
CA ILE A 48 -0.86 11.43 -2.10
C ILE A 48 -1.54 10.17 -2.61
N ALA A 49 -1.76 10.04 -3.93
CA ALA A 49 -2.32 8.83 -4.53
C ALA A 49 -1.42 7.61 -4.30
N ALA A 50 -0.10 7.77 -4.46
CA ALA A 50 0.87 6.70 -4.20
C ALA A 50 0.86 6.29 -2.72
N ALA A 51 0.83 7.25 -1.79
CA ALA A 51 0.76 7.00 -0.35
C ALA A 51 -0.51 6.23 0.03
N ALA A 52 -1.66 6.52 -0.60
CA ALA A 52 -2.90 5.78 -0.39
C ALA A 52 -2.73 4.29 -0.75
N GLY A 53 -2.11 3.99 -1.89
CA GLY A 53 -1.86 2.61 -2.33
C GLY A 53 -0.83 1.88 -1.45
N GLU A 54 0.24 2.56 -1.05
CA GLU A 54 1.27 2.01 -0.14
C GLU A 54 0.66 1.62 1.21
N TRP A 55 -0.09 2.51 1.82
CA TRP A 55 -0.77 2.25 3.10
C TRP A 55 -1.79 1.13 3.01
N ALA A 56 -2.54 1.08 1.91
CA ALA A 56 -3.49 -0.02 1.71
C ALA A 56 -2.78 -1.37 1.62
N THR A 57 -1.64 -1.43 0.92
CA THR A 57 -0.83 -2.66 0.81
C THR A 57 -0.29 -3.10 2.17
N GLU A 58 0.32 -2.18 2.91
CA GLU A 58 0.88 -2.43 4.24
C GLU A 58 -0.20 -2.95 5.19
N PHE A 59 -1.32 -2.24 5.29
CA PHE A 59 -2.43 -2.61 6.15
C PHE A 59 -3.00 -3.99 5.82
N VAL A 60 -3.19 -4.30 4.52
CA VAL A 60 -3.73 -5.60 4.10
C VAL A 60 -2.76 -6.72 4.44
N LEU A 61 -1.47 -6.54 4.16
CA LEU A 61 -0.46 -7.54 4.49
C LEU A 61 -0.36 -7.81 5.99
N GLU A 62 -0.32 -6.76 6.81
CA GLU A 62 -0.34 -6.89 8.27
C GLU A 62 -1.54 -7.71 8.74
N ARG A 63 -2.74 -7.40 8.23
CA ARG A 63 -3.98 -8.11 8.60
C ARG A 63 -3.99 -9.56 8.14
N LEU A 64 -3.53 -9.84 6.93
CA LEU A 64 -3.44 -11.20 6.42
C LEU A 64 -2.45 -12.04 7.23
N MET A 65 -1.33 -11.46 7.63
CA MET A 65 -0.33 -12.13 8.47
C MET A 65 -0.85 -12.37 9.89
N ASP A 66 -1.54 -11.41 10.49
CA ASP A 66 -2.16 -11.57 11.80
C ASP A 66 -3.23 -12.68 11.81
N ALA A 67 -3.95 -12.83 10.71
CA ALA A 67 -4.98 -13.86 10.56
C ALA A 67 -4.41 -15.26 10.27
N ALA A 68 -3.21 -15.36 9.71
CA ALA A 68 -2.59 -16.63 9.37
C ALA A 68 -2.09 -17.34 10.63
N LYS A 69 -2.57 -18.56 10.89
CA LYS A 69 -2.13 -19.38 12.05
C LYS A 69 -0.74 -19.97 11.85
N ASP A 70 -0.46 -20.38 10.60
CA ASP A 70 0.83 -20.96 10.20
C ASP A 70 1.36 -20.15 9.01
N HIS A 71 2.49 -19.46 9.22
CA HIS A 71 3.12 -18.67 8.18
C HIS A 71 4.01 -19.51 7.28
N SER A 72 3.90 -19.33 5.97
CA SER A 72 4.88 -19.86 5.04
C SER A 72 6.29 -19.30 5.32
N LYS A 73 7.32 -19.94 4.76
CA LYS A 73 8.70 -19.46 4.92
C LYS A 73 8.84 -18.02 4.40
N SER A 74 8.23 -17.69 3.25
CA SER A 74 8.30 -16.36 2.65
C SER A 74 7.68 -15.28 3.54
N VAL A 75 6.57 -15.59 4.23
CA VAL A 75 5.93 -14.69 5.20
C VAL A 75 6.84 -14.47 6.41
N ARG A 76 7.42 -15.55 6.97
CA ARG A 76 8.37 -15.41 8.10
C ARG A 76 9.60 -14.60 7.72
N ASP A 77 10.20 -14.89 6.55
CA ASP A 77 11.36 -14.14 6.04
C ASP A 77 11.02 -12.66 5.86
N LEU A 78 9.81 -12.33 5.40
CA LEU A 78 9.36 -10.95 5.25
C LEU A 78 9.19 -10.24 6.58
N VAL A 79 8.54 -10.89 7.58
CA VAL A 79 8.38 -10.35 8.94
C VAL A 79 9.74 -10.07 9.55
N GLU A 80 10.67 -11.03 9.52
CA GLU A 80 12.01 -10.85 10.04
C GLU A 80 12.78 -9.71 9.36
N MET A 81 12.62 -9.56 8.04
CA MET A 81 13.22 -8.45 7.30
C MET A 81 12.59 -7.10 7.65
N SER A 82 11.27 -7.04 7.81
CA SER A 82 10.58 -5.78 8.14
C SER A 82 10.98 -5.26 9.52
N GLU A 83 11.12 -6.15 10.49
CA GLU A 83 11.59 -5.81 11.84
C GLU A 83 13.04 -5.29 11.86
N ARG A 84 13.90 -5.84 10.99
CA ARG A 84 15.33 -5.48 10.95
C ARG A 84 15.66 -4.26 10.11
N LEU A 85 14.93 -4.03 9.01
CA LEU A 85 15.35 -3.11 7.95
C LEU A 85 14.39 -1.95 7.70
N LEU A 86 13.31 -1.80 8.46
CA LEU A 86 12.26 -0.78 8.23
C LEU A 86 11.79 -0.75 6.76
N ILE A 87 11.55 -1.93 6.18
CA ILE A 87 11.20 -2.04 4.75
C ILE A 87 9.79 -1.50 4.52
N THR A 88 9.66 -0.69 3.48
CA THR A 88 8.35 -0.33 2.93
C THR A 88 7.73 -1.56 2.28
N TRP A 89 6.52 -1.93 2.71
CA TRP A 89 5.77 -3.06 2.19
C TRP A 89 5.18 -2.70 0.81
N SER A 90 5.99 -2.86 -0.22
CA SER A 90 5.59 -2.53 -1.59
C SER A 90 5.63 -3.78 -2.47
N PHE A 91 4.62 -3.94 -3.31
CA PHE A 91 4.60 -5.00 -4.32
C PHE A 91 5.70 -4.88 -5.41
N GLU A 92 6.51 -3.83 -5.41
CA GLU A 92 7.73 -3.79 -6.24
C GLU A 92 8.72 -4.90 -5.85
N GLY A 93 8.76 -5.27 -4.56
CA GLY A 93 9.61 -6.33 -4.06
C GLY A 93 9.04 -7.72 -4.32
N ASP A 94 9.84 -8.60 -4.94
CA ASP A 94 9.44 -9.99 -5.21
C ASP A 94 9.03 -10.74 -3.93
N ARG A 95 9.71 -10.49 -2.83
CA ARG A 95 9.42 -11.13 -1.55
C ARG A 95 8.06 -10.74 -0.99
N VAL A 96 7.68 -9.47 -1.14
CA VAL A 96 6.36 -8.98 -0.74
C VAL A 96 5.27 -9.64 -1.59
N ARG A 97 5.47 -9.71 -2.91
CA ARG A 97 4.54 -10.40 -3.81
C ARG A 97 4.43 -11.89 -3.50
N GLN A 98 5.56 -12.55 -3.19
CA GLN A 98 5.53 -13.97 -2.83
C GLN A 98 4.78 -14.21 -1.52
N ALA A 99 5.04 -13.41 -0.48
CA ALA A 99 4.31 -13.50 0.78
C ALA A 99 2.80 -13.25 0.59
N PHE A 100 2.44 -12.25 -0.21
CA PHE A 100 1.04 -12.00 -0.53
C PHE A 100 0.41 -13.18 -1.28
N HIS A 101 1.12 -13.76 -2.24
CA HIS A 101 0.66 -14.96 -2.95
C HIS A 101 0.46 -16.14 -2.00
N ASP A 102 1.40 -16.39 -1.09
CA ASP A 102 1.30 -17.50 -0.14
C ASP A 102 0.13 -17.32 0.85
N LEU A 103 -0.21 -16.08 1.18
CA LEU A 103 -1.33 -15.76 2.06
C LEU A 103 -2.69 -15.81 1.36
N THR A 104 -2.75 -15.50 0.07
CA THR A 104 -4.02 -15.23 -0.63
C THR A 104 -4.26 -16.10 -1.86
N GLY A 105 -3.23 -16.73 -2.41
CA GLY A 105 -3.27 -17.37 -3.74
C GLY A 105 -3.22 -16.38 -4.91
N GLU A 106 -3.20 -15.07 -4.64
CA GLU A 106 -3.29 -14.00 -5.62
C GLU A 106 -1.92 -13.46 -6.03
N ASN A 107 -1.83 -12.92 -7.24
CA ASN A 107 -0.60 -12.26 -7.71
C ASN A 107 -0.94 -10.90 -8.35
N PRO A 108 -0.58 -9.78 -7.70
CA PRO A 108 -0.86 -8.44 -8.23
C PRO A 108 -0.21 -8.19 -9.60
N ALA A 109 0.92 -8.82 -9.90
CA ALA A 109 1.59 -8.67 -11.19
C ALA A 109 0.82 -9.27 -12.39
N ARG A 110 -0.24 -10.04 -12.15
CA ARG A 110 -1.14 -10.56 -13.20
C ARG A 110 -2.33 -9.65 -13.49
N GLN A 111 -2.47 -8.55 -12.75
CA GLN A 111 -3.56 -7.61 -12.95
C GLN A 111 -3.31 -6.70 -14.16
N SER A 112 -4.36 -6.35 -14.88
CA SER A 112 -4.28 -5.52 -16.09
C SER A 112 -3.72 -4.11 -15.83
N TRP A 113 -3.85 -3.60 -14.61
CA TRP A 113 -3.33 -2.29 -14.18
C TRP A 113 -1.87 -2.33 -13.70
N TRP A 114 -1.20 -3.49 -13.68
CA TRP A 114 0.12 -3.66 -13.06
C TRP A 114 1.20 -2.77 -13.66
N GLU A 115 1.29 -2.72 -14.99
CA GLU A 115 2.30 -1.88 -15.67
C GLU A 115 2.08 -0.38 -15.41
N ASP A 116 0.82 0.05 -15.35
CA ASP A 116 0.47 1.42 -15.01
C ASP A 116 0.78 1.74 -13.54
N TRP A 117 0.64 0.76 -12.66
CA TRP A 117 1.04 0.88 -11.27
C TRP A 117 2.56 1.04 -11.14
N LEU A 118 3.37 0.23 -11.83
CA LEU A 118 4.82 0.39 -11.87
C LEU A 118 5.24 1.74 -12.44
N TRP A 119 4.55 2.21 -13.48
CA TRP A 119 4.78 3.54 -14.03
C TRP A 119 4.46 4.63 -13.01
N SER A 120 3.34 4.54 -12.31
CA SER A 120 2.94 5.47 -11.24
C SER A 120 3.97 5.54 -10.11
N ARG A 121 4.55 4.39 -9.74
CA ARG A 121 5.63 4.31 -8.75
C ARG A 121 6.88 5.08 -9.19
N ARG A 122 7.25 4.97 -10.47
CA ARG A 122 8.37 5.74 -11.04
C ARG A 122 8.09 7.25 -11.01
N GLN A 123 6.85 7.68 -11.35
CA GLN A 123 6.47 9.08 -11.25
C GLN A 123 6.63 9.61 -9.81
N ARG A 124 6.10 8.89 -8.83
CA ARG A 124 6.26 9.24 -7.41
C ARG A 124 7.72 9.33 -7.00
N HIS A 125 8.55 8.38 -7.43
CA HIS A 125 9.97 8.36 -7.12
C HIS A 125 10.68 9.60 -7.69
N ASP A 126 10.43 9.94 -8.94
CA ASP A 126 11.06 11.10 -9.59
C ASP A 126 10.65 12.42 -8.92
N ILE A 127 9.39 12.56 -8.52
CA ILE A 127 8.91 13.72 -7.78
C ILE A 127 9.57 13.80 -6.40
N ALA A 128 9.52 12.71 -5.63
CA ALA A 128 9.97 12.71 -4.24
C ALA A 128 11.49 12.82 -4.07
N HIS A 129 12.26 12.22 -4.97
CA HIS A 129 13.73 12.11 -4.82
C HIS A 129 14.52 12.97 -5.79
N ARG A 130 13.93 13.37 -6.92
CA ARG A 130 14.60 14.20 -7.94
C ARG A 130 14.02 15.60 -8.03
N GLY A 131 12.95 15.90 -7.30
CA GLY A 131 12.31 17.21 -7.31
C GLY A 131 11.65 17.54 -8.65
N VAL A 132 11.24 16.53 -9.44
CA VAL A 132 10.57 16.72 -10.73
C VAL A 132 9.13 17.15 -10.48
N LEU A 133 8.89 18.46 -10.43
CA LEU A 133 7.55 19.03 -10.17
C LEU A 133 6.72 19.25 -11.44
N THR A 134 7.18 18.83 -12.61
CA THR A 134 6.54 19.07 -13.90
C THR A 134 5.50 18.02 -14.29
N ALA A 135 4.84 17.40 -13.31
CA ALA A 135 3.74 16.49 -13.58
C ALA A 135 2.55 17.25 -14.16
N ASP A 136 1.93 16.68 -15.20
CA ASP A 136 0.72 17.24 -15.82
C ASP A 136 -0.57 16.58 -15.27
N ALA A 137 -1.72 17.13 -15.68
CA ALA A 137 -3.03 16.64 -15.27
C ALA A 137 -3.29 15.19 -15.71
N ALA A 138 -2.78 14.77 -16.88
CA ALA A 138 -2.97 13.42 -17.40
C ALA A 138 -2.18 12.41 -16.55
N ALA A 139 -0.94 12.73 -16.20
CA ALA A 139 -0.12 11.90 -15.31
C ALA A 139 -0.74 11.78 -13.92
N ALA A 140 -1.21 12.88 -13.33
CA ALA A 140 -1.87 12.88 -12.04
C ALA A 140 -3.15 12.02 -12.07
N LYS A 141 -4.00 12.21 -13.07
CA LYS A 141 -5.21 11.41 -13.25
C LYS A 141 -4.89 9.94 -13.35
N LYS A 142 -3.92 9.56 -14.18
CA LYS A 142 -3.51 8.15 -14.35
C LYS A 142 -3.00 7.54 -13.04
N CYS A 143 -2.18 8.27 -12.26
CA CYS A 143 -1.70 7.79 -10.97
C CYS A 143 -2.83 7.59 -9.96
N ILE A 144 -3.81 8.51 -9.92
CA ILE A 144 -4.98 8.41 -9.05
C ILE A 144 -5.86 7.21 -9.45
N ASP A 145 -6.12 7.04 -10.74
CA ASP A 145 -6.96 5.96 -11.23
C ASP A 145 -6.34 4.59 -10.93
N VAL A 146 -5.04 4.44 -11.15
CA VAL A 146 -4.35 3.18 -10.87
C VAL A 146 -4.25 2.89 -9.37
N ALA A 147 -4.08 3.91 -8.53
CA ALA A 147 -4.13 3.75 -7.08
C ALA A 147 -5.52 3.28 -6.62
N ALA A 148 -6.59 3.81 -7.22
CA ALA A 148 -7.95 3.37 -6.95
C ALA A 148 -8.19 1.91 -7.36
N LEU A 149 -7.69 1.49 -8.54
CA LEU A 149 -7.77 0.09 -8.99
C LEU A 149 -7.01 -0.86 -8.08
N HIS A 150 -5.81 -0.47 -7.65
CA HIS A 150 -5.01 -1.23 -6.70
C HIS A 150 -5.75 -1.42 -5.36
N ILE A 151 -6.31 -0.36 -4.79
CA ILE A 151 -7.06 -0.41 -3.54
C ILE A 151 -8.32 -1.26 -3.69
N ALA A 152 -9.04 -1.14 -4.81
CA ALA A 152 -10.20 -1.97 -5.11
C ALA A 152 -9.82 -3.46 -5.17
N TYR A 153 -8.73 -3.80 -5.83
CA TYR A 153 -8.19 -5.15 -5.87
C TYR A 153 -7.88 -5.70 -4.47
N LEU A 154 -7.19 -4.92 -3.63
CA LEU A 154 -6.89 -5.32 -2.26
C LEU A 154 -8.17 -5.59 -1.44
N ARG A 155 -9.20 -4.76 -1.58
CA ARG A 155 -10.52 -4.97 -0.95
C ARG A 155 -11.17 -6.28 -1.40
N GLU A 156 -11.14 -6.57 -2.68
CA GLU A 156 -11.69 -7.81 -3.22
C GLU A 156 -10.96 -9.03 -2.67
N VAL A 157 -9.62 -9.00 -2.62
CA VAL A 157 -8.82 -10.08 -2.05
C VAL A 157 -9.19 -10.31 -0.60
N VAL A 158 -9.23 -9.26 0.21
CA VAL A 158 -9.60 -9.36 1.63
C VAL A 158 -11.02 -9.91 1.81
N ASN A 159 -11.99 -9.45 1.01
CA ASN A 159 -13.37 -9.92 1.10
C ASN A 159 -13.50 -11.41 0.75
N ARG A 160 -12.66 -11.93 -0.15
CA ARG A 160 -12.62 -13.37 -0.47
C ARG A 160 -11.97 -14.22 0.62
N GLN A 161 -11.13 -13.64 1.45
CA GLN A 161 -10.45 -14.33 2.57
C GLN A 161 -11.26 -14.25 3.88
N ALA A 162 -12.31 -13.42 3.94
CA ALA A 162 -13.20 -13.36 5.08
C ALA A 162 -14.05 -14.64 5.15
N PRO A 163 -14.16 -15.29 6.34
CA PRO A 163 -14.95 -16.51 6.53
C PRO A 163 -16.45 -16.28 6.36
#